data_2af797dbf6b966e6a89cdb166a707485
#
_entry.id   2af797dbf6b966e6a89cdb166a707485
#
_cell.length_a   1.000
_cell.length_b   1.000
_cell.length_c   1.000
_cell.angle_alpha   90.00
_cell.angle_beta   90.00
_cell.angle_gamma   90.00
#
_symmetry.space_group_name_H-M   'P 1'
#
loop_
_entity.id
_entity.type
_entity.pdbx_description
1 polymer ?
#
loop_
_entity_poly.entity_id
_entity_poly.type
_entity_poly.pdbx_seq_one_letter_code
_entity_poly.pdbx_strand_id
1 'polypeptide(L)'
;TKENKLYRTMYVPYAKVKPVSVEYIDYSSKNMLGIDNSMTYVPYVMLKSIGRDFAEQQSSPLYTYSDGTTSDMPEFMILPLEFEKFTLLEMTNEEPKNLPITKLYKLVSVVDDYGYSQSVYAQTLLNRLLYPLFMLIVFVALASFAWNNKIGSKQYFKFSWVAGFPFFILASGFLYNIVMYLFKIMNYVMV
;
A
#
# COMPACT_ATOMS: atom_id res chain seq x y z
N THR A 1 -18.98 -8.88 -4.57
CA THR A 1 -20.15 -8.00 -4.39
C THR A 1 -20.96 -7.93 -5.68
N LYS A 2 -22.28 -8.14 -5.63
CA LYS A 2 -23.19 -7.85 -6.73
C LYS A 2 -23.79 -6.46 -6.48
N GLU A 3 -23.73 -5.57 -7.47
CA GLU A 3 -24.32 -4.22 -7.37
C GLU A 3 -23.89 -3.43 -6.13
N ASN A 4 -22.62 -3.50 -5.76
CA ASN A 4 -22.04 -2.88 -4.55
C ASN A 4 -22.66 -3.35 -3.22
N LYS A 5 -23.45 -4.43 -3.21
CA LYS A 5 -23.97 -5.03 -1.99
C LYS A 5 -23.14 -6.25 -1.59
N LEU A 6 -22.92 -6.41 -0.30
CA LEU A 6 -22.28 -7.60 0.24
C LEU A 6 -23.18 -8.81 -0.05
N TYR A 7 -22.69 -9.75 -0.85
CA TYR A 7 -23.43 -10.95 -1.21
C TYR A 7 -23.16 -12.11 -0.26
N ARG A 8 -21.88 -12.30 0.06
CA ARG A 8 -21.42 -13.32 1.00
C ARG A 8 -20.11 -12.93 1.62
N THR A 9 -19.87 -13.38 2.83
CA THR A 9 -18.59 -13.35 3.51
C THR A 9 -17.98 -14.74 3.57
N MET A 10 -16.68 -14.79 3.66
CA MET A 10 -15.90 -16.01 3.73
C MET A 10 -15.05 -15.94 5.00
N TYR A 11 -15.22 -16.90 5.90
CA TYR A 11 -14.37 -17.07 7.04
C TYR A 11 -13.48 -18.30 6.84
N VAL A 12 -12.19 -18.08 6.81
CA VAL A 12 -11.18 -19.14 6.64
C VAL A 12 -10.18 -18.99 7.78
N PRO A 13 -10.19 -19.88 8.78
CA PRO A 13 -9.26 -19.80 9.90
C PRO A 13 -7.81 -19.91 9.48
N TYR A 14 -7.56 -20.67 8.41
CA TYR A 14 -6.22 -20.90 7.89
C TYR A 14 -6.25 -21.11 6.38
N ALA A 15 -5.47 -20.33 5.65
CA ALA A 15 -5.34 -20.47 4.21
C ALA A 15 -3.86 -20.53 3.81
N LYS A 16 -3.55 -21.39 2.84
CA LYS A 16 -2.23 -21.46 2.23
C LYS A 16 -2.33 -21.09 0.76
N VAL A 17 -1.60 -20.08 0.35
CA VAL A 17 -1.59 -19.61 -1.04
C VAL A 17 -0.32 -20.08 -1.73
N LYS A 18 -0.45 -20.57 -2.96
CA LYS A 18 0.66 -20.98 -3.82
C LYS A 18 0.46 -20.43 -5.24
N PRO A 19 1.53 -20.03 -5.94
CA PRO A 19 1.45 -19.76 -7.37
C PRO A 19 1.26 -21.07 -8.13
N VAL A 20 0.29 -21.08 -9.05
CA VAL A 20 0.10 -22.19 -10.02
C VAL A 20 0.18 -21.58 -11.41
N SER A 21 0.99 -22.18 -12.30
CA SER A 21 1.04 -21.75 -13.68
C SER A 21 -0.29 -22.01 -14.38
N VAL A 22 -0.75 -21.01 -15.13
CA VAL A 22 -1.99 -21.11 -15.90
C VAL A 22 -1.97 -22.27 -16.87
N GLU A 23 -0.81 -22.71 -17.35
CA GLU A 23 -0.66 -23.86 -18.26
C GLU A 23 -1.20 -25.16 -17.68
N TYR A 24 -1.12 -25.35 -16.36
CA TYR A 24 -1.60 -26.56 -15.67
C TYR A 24 -3.10 -26.56 -15.39
N ILE A 25 -3.80 -25.47 -15.70
CA ILE A 25 -5.24 -25.36 -15.50
C ILE A 25 -5.96 -25.79 -16.77
N ASP A 26 -6.92 -26.68 -16.62
CA ASP A 26 -7.74 -27.15 -17.74
C ASP A 26 -8.51 -26.01 -18.43
N TYR A 27 -8.68 -26.11 -19.75
CA TYR A 27 -9.31 -25.07 -20.57
C TYR A 27 -10.74 -24.74 -20.14
N SER A 28 -11.51 -25.75 -19.74
CA SER A 28 -12.88 -25.57 -19.23
C SER A 28 -12.89 -24.74 -17.94
N SER A 29 -11.97 -25.03 -17.05
CA SER A 29 -11.80 -24.30 -15.78
C SER A 29 -11.34 -22.86 -16.01
N LYS A 30 -10.46 -22.60 -16.96
CA LYS A 30 -10.03 -21.24 -17.33
C LYS A 30 -11.21 -20.37 -17.76
N ASN A 31 -12.03 -20.88 -18.68
CA ASN A 31 -13.21 -20.16 -19.16
C ASN A 31 -14.25 -19.91 -18.06
N MET A 32 -14.49 -20.92 -17.21
CA MET A 32 -15.44 -20.82 -16.11
C MET A 32 -15.00 -19.80 -15.07
N LEU A 33 -13.71 -19.70 -14.80
CA LEU A 33 -13.13 -18.76 -13.81
C LEU A 33 -12.80 -17.39 -14.40
N GLY A 34 -12.87 -17.21 -15.72
CA GLY A 34 -12.51 -15.95 -16.39
C GLY A 34 -11.01 -15.65 -16.34
N ILE A 35 -10.16 -16.70 -16.34
CA ILE A 35 -8.70 -16.54 -16.34
C ILE A 35 -8.24 -16.16 -17.74
N ASP A 36 -7.61 -14.99 -17.86
CA ASP A 36 -7.05 -14.50 -19.11
C ASP A 36 -5.77 -15.28 -19.48
N ASN A 37 -5.62 -15.58 -20.77
CA ASN A 37 -4.42 -16.22 -21.30
C ASN A 37 -3.14 -15.37 -21.18
N SER A 38 -3.26 -14.09 -20.90
CA SER A 38 -2.12 -13.20 -20.61
C SER A 38 -1.50 -13.44 -19.24
N MET A 39 -2.21 -14.10 -18.32
CA MET A 39 -1.73 -14.43 -16.99
C MET A 39 -0.75 -15.59 -17.02
N THR A 40 0.37 -15.45 -16.29
CA THR A 40 1.39 -16.51 -16.19
C THR A 40 1.14 -17.40 -14.98
N TYR A 41 0.85 -16.80 -13.84
CA TYR A 41 0.59 -17.48 -12.58
C TYR A 41 -0.65 -16.93 -11.91
N VAL A 42 -1.45 -17.82 -11.32
CA VAL A 42 -2.64 -17.47 -10.55
C VAL A 42 -2.53 -18.01 -9.12
N PRO A 43 -3.16 -17.36 -8.12
CA PRO A 43 -3.19 -17.85 -6.75
C PRO A 43 -4.06 -19.11 -6.64
N TYR A 44 -3.46 -20.18 -6.19
CA TYR A 44 -4.13 -21.38 -5.73
C TYR A 44 -4.21 -21.34 -4.22
N VAL A 45 -5.41 -21.22 -3.69
CA VAL A 45 -5.69 -21.07 -2.26
C VAL A 45 -6.21 -22.38 -1.71
N MET A 46 -5.46 -22.99 -0.82
CA MET A 46 -5.89 -24.13 -0.03
C MET A 46 -6.59 -23.61 1.22
N LEU A 47 -7.89 -23.85 1.31
CA LEU A 47 -8.76 -23.34 2.36
C LEU A 47 -8.86 -24.27 3.56
N LYS A 48 -8.62 -25.56 3.34
CA LYS A 48 -8.58 -26.58 4.39
C LYS A 48 -7.12 -26.90 4.66
N SER A 49 -6.60 -26.44 5.77
CA SER A 49 -5.26 -26.81 6.21
C SER A 49 -5.31 -27.34 7.64
N ILE A 50 -4.37 -28.24 7.93
CA ILE A 50 -4.18 -28.75 9.29
C ILE A 50 -3.51 -27.61 10.07
N GLY A 51 -4.24 -27.00 11.02
CA GLY A 51 -3.70 -26.00 11.94
C GLY A 51 -2.59 -26.61 12.82
N ARG A 52 -1.72 -25.75 13.35
CA ARG A 52 -0.66 -26.20 14.27
C ARG A 52 -1.23 -26.67 15.61
N ASP A 53 -2.35 -26.11 16.04
CA ASP A 53 -3.02 -26.45 17.28
C ASP A 53 -4.19 -27.41 17.02
N PHE A 54 -4.27 -28.48 17.79
CA PHE A 54 -5.28 -29.52 17.64
C PHE A 54 -6.72 -29.00 17.72
N ALA A 55 -6.96 -27.90 18.41
CA ALA A 55 -8.28 -27.28 18.56
C ALA A 55 -8.76 -26.59 17.26
N GLU A 56 -7.84 -26.07 16.43
CA GLU A 56 -8.16 -25.39 15.18
C GLU A 56 -8.31 -26.36 13.98
N GLN A 57 -7.86 -27.60 14.13
CA GLN A 57 -7.94 -28.61 13.08
C GLN A 57 -9.38 -28.94 12.64
N GLN A 58 -10.36 -28.64 13.47
CA GLN A 58 -11.77 -28.97 13.22
C GLN A 58 -12.58 -27.80 12.65
N SER A 59 -12.01 -26.62 12.51
CA SER A 59 -12.74 -25.48 11.93
C SER A 59 -12.77 -25.59 10.42
N SER A 60 -13.91 -25.98 9.86
CA SER A 60 -14.14 -25.96 8.43
C SER A 60 -14.37 -24.53 7.96
N PRO A 61 -13.82 -24.11 6.82
CA PRO A 61 -14.12 -22.82 6.24
C PRO A 61 -15.59 -22.74 5.84
N LEU A 62 -16.25 -21.60 6.11
CA LEU A 62 -17.66 -21.41 5.87
C LEU A 62 -17.93 -20.17 5.02
N TYR A 63 -18.91 -20.28 4.12
CA TYR A 63 -19.56 -19.13 3.51
C TYR A 63 -20.74 -18.69 4.38
N THR A 64 -20.84 -17.39 4.64
CA THR A 64 -22.03 -16.77 5.24
C THR A 64 -22.64 -15.82 4.21
N TYR A 65 -23.88 -16.07 3.83
CA TYR A 65 -24.61 -15.25 2.88
C TYR A 65 -25.30 -14.07 3.56
N SER A 66 -25.73 -13.09 2.78
CA SER A 66 -26.41 -11.89 3.29
C SER A 66 -27.74 -12.16 3.99
N ASP A 67 -28.36 -13.30 3.76
CA ASP A 67 -29.58 -13.79 4.43
C ASP A 67 -29.29 -14.53 5.76
N GLY A 68 -28.01 -14.64 6.15
CA GLY A 68 -27.59 -15.36 7.34
C GLY A 68 -27.43 -16.87 7.17
N THR A 69 -27.70 -17.42 6.00
CA THR A 69 -27.44 -18.84 5.71
C THR A 69 -25.97 -19.13 5.60
N THR A 70 -25.56 -20.34 5.96
CA THR A 70 -24.16 -20.81 5.87
C THR A 70 -24.06 -21.99 4.94
N SER A 71 -22.96 -22.11 4.21
CA SER A 71 -22.64 -23.29 3.41
C SER A 71 -21.18 -23.65 3.51
N ASP A 72 -20.87 -24.93 3.30
CA ASP A 72 -19.50 -25.42 3.27
C ASP A 72 -18.72 -24.81 2.10
N MET A 73 -17.45 -24.59 2.31
CA MET A 73 -16.54 -24.12 1.27
C MET A 73 -15.79 -25.30 0.63
N PRO A 74 -15.36 -25.16 -0.63
CA PRO A 74 -14.46 -26.14 -1.23
C PRO A 74 -13.12 -26.16 -0.50
N GLU A 75 -12.42 -27.30 -0.59
CA GLU A 75 -11.10 -27.44 0.05
C GLU A 75 -10.02 -26.55 -0.56
N PHE A 76 -10.23 -26.14 -1.81
CA PHE A 76 -9.33 -25.24 -2.54
C PHE A 76 -10.12 -24.32 -3.48
N MET A 77 -9.54 -23.20 -3.83
CA MET A 77 -10.07 -22.32 -4.86
C MET A 77 -8.93 -21.69 -5.67
N ILE A 78 -9.22 -21.33 -6.91
CA ILE A 78 -8.31 -20.57 -7.76
C ILE A 78 -8.89 -19.17 -7.90
N LEU A 79 -8.06 -18.13 -7.68
CA LEU A 79 -8.50 -16.77 -7.87
C LEU A 79 -8.16 -16.31 -9.30
N PRO A 80 -9.10 -15.71 -10.03
CA PRO A 80 -8.89 -15.27 -11.42
C PRO A 80 -8.16 -13.93 -11.47
N LEU A 81 -6.97 -13.89 -10.91
CA LEU A 81 -6.09 -12.73 -10.95
C LEU A 81 -4.62 -13.16 -10.98
N GLU A 82 -3.75 -12.33 -11.50
CA GLU A 82 -2.33 -12.64 -11.55
C GLU A 82 -1.71 -12.69 -10.15
N PHE A 83 -0.84 -13.68 -9.92
CA PHE A 83 -0.24 -13.92 -8.61
C PHE A 83 0.55 -12.71 -8.07
N GLU A 84 1.22 -11.95 -8.95
CA GLU A 84 1.94 -10.74 -8.55
C GLU A 84 0.97 -9.68 -8.01
N LYS A 85 -0.17 -9.48 -8.67
CA LYS A 85 -1.22 -8.56 -8.21
C LYS A 85 -1.83 -9.00 -6.89
N PHE A 86 -2.07 -10.30 -6.72
CA PHE A 86 -2.55 -10.86 -5.44
C PHE A 86 -1.58 -10.56 -4.30
N THR A 87 -0.28 -10.80 -4.50
CA THR A 87 0.74 -10.52 -3.49
C THR A 87 0.84 -9.03 -3.15
N LEU A 88 0.65 -8.16 -4.15
CA LEU A 88 0.60 -6.71 -3.91
C LEU A 88 -0.64 -6.32 -3.09
N LEU A 89 -1.80 -6.92 -3.38
CA LEU A 89 -3.02 -6.66 -2.62
C LEU A 89 -2.96 -7.19 -1.17
N GLU A 90 -2.29 -8.32 -0.94
CA GLU A 90 -2.06 -8.82 0.42
C GLU A 90 -1.33 -7.78 1.27
N MET A 91 -0.42 -7.00 0.67
CA MET A 91 0.29 -5.93 1.34
C MET A 91 -0.59 -4.72 1.73
N THR A 92 -1.82 -4.63 1.22
CA THR A 92 -2.77 -3.58 1.68
C THR A 92 -3.17 -3.75 3.14
N ASN A 93 -2.97 -4.93 3.71
CA ASN A 93 -3.17 -5.19 5.14
C ASN A 93 -2.07 -4.57 6.01
N GLU A 94 -0.93 -4.23 5.42
CA GLU A 94 0.14 -3.53 6.12
C GLU A 94 -0.06 -2.01 6.05
N GLU A 95 0.46 -1.30 7.04
CA GLU A 95 0.48 0.16 6.97
C GLU A 95 1.33 0.63 5.77
N PRO A 96 0.82 1.54 4.92
CA PRO A 96 1.55 2.05 3.75
C PRO A 96 2.94 2.61 4.07
N LYS A 97 3.14 3.08 5.30
CA LYS A 97 4.43 3.58 5.80
C LYS A 97 5.51 2.51 5.93
N ASN A 98 5.13 1.25 6.09
CA ASN A 98 6.07 0.15 6.29
C ASN A 98 6.49 -0.51 4.97
N LEU A 99 5.75 -0.25 3.89
CA LEU A 99 6.01 -0.86 2.59
C LEU A 99 7.28 -0.28 1.93
N PRO A 100 8.10 -1.09 1.24
CA PRO A 100 9.20 -0.61 0.41
C PRO A 100 8.70 0.31 -0.72
N ILE A 101 9.47 1.33 -1.10
CA ILE A 101 9.08 2.33 -2.12
C ILE A 101 8.71 1.66 -3.45
N THR A 102 9.47 0.65 -3.88
CA THR A 102 9.23 -0.08 -5.13
C THR A 102 7.89 -0.82 -5.12
N LYS A 103 7.53 -1.45 -4.02
CA LYS A 103 6.25 -2.14 -3.84
C LYS A 103 5.10 -1.14 -3.71
N LEU A 104 5.31 -0.06 -2.98
CA LEU A 104 4.34 1.02 -2.84
C LEU A 104 4.01 1.67 -4.20
N TYR A 105 5.02 1.88 -5.06
CA TYR A 105 4.81 2.38 -6.42
C TYR A 105 3.94 1.43 -7.27
N LYS A 106 4.26 0.13 -7.26
CA LYS A 106 3.44 -0.88 -7.97
C LYS A 106 2.02 -0.97 -7.40
N LEU A 107 1.89 -0.87 -6.07
CA LEU A 107 0.59 -0.93 -5.41
C LEU A 107 -0.31 0.24 -5.80
N VAL A 108 0.24 1.46 -5.90
CA VAL A 108 -0.51 2.66 -6.34
C VAL A 108 -1.16 2.46 -7.71
N SER A 109 -0.52 1.71 -8.63
CA SER A 109 -1.07 1.47 -9.98
C SER A 109 -2.16 0.40 -10.03
N VAL A 110 -2.30 -0.44 -9.01
CA VAL A 110 -3.19 -1.61 -9.03
C VAL A 110 -4.37 -1.46 -8.07
N VAL A 111 -4.18 -0.71 -6.99
CA VAL A 111 -5.08 -0.70 -5.83
C VAL A 111 -6.48 -0.13 -6.14
N ASP A 112 -6.57 0.79 -7.08
CA ASP A 112 -7.83 1.42 -7.50
C ASP A 112 -8.77 0.43 -8.18
N ASP A 113 -8.24 -0.46 -9.03
CA ASP A 113 -9.00 -1.51 -9.72
C ASP A 113 -9.74 -2.46 -8.75
N TYR A 114 -9.29 -2.51 -7.50
CA TYR A 114 -9.84 -3.38 -6.46
C TYR A 114 -10.62 -2.64 -5.37
N GLY A 115 -10.92 -1.36 -5.59
CA GLY A 115 -11.78 -0.56 -4.70
C GLY A 115 -11.09 -0.03 -3.45
N TYR A 116 -9.77 -0.04 -3.39
CA TYR A 116 -9.02 0.63 -2.33
C TYR A 116 -8.71 2.08 -2.72
N SER A 117 -8.61 2.95 -1.73
CA SER A 117 -8.28 4.36 -1.96
C SER A 117 -6.83 4.53 -2.41
N GLN A 118 -6.63 4.78 -3.70
CA GLN A 118 -5.31 5.06 -4.29
C GLN A 118 -4.63 6.26 -3.61
N SER A 119 -5.41 7.24 -3.18
CA SER A 119 -4.90 8.51 -2.62
C SER A 119 -4.02 8.31 -1.38
N VAL A 120 -4.34 7.34 -0.53
CA VAL A 120 -3.58 7.05 0.71
C VAL A 120 -2.17 6.55 0.38
N TYR A 121 -2.07 5.63 -0.58
CA TYR A 121 -0.79 5.04 -0.99
C TYR A 121 0.04 6.04 -1.80
N ALA A 122 -0.60 6.78 -2.71
CA ALA A 122 0.04 7.83 -3.51
C ALA A 122 0.60 8.95 -2.62
N GLN A 123 -0.16 9.40 -1.61
CA GLN A 123 0.30 10.41 -0.67
C GLN A 123 1.50 9.92 0.15
N THR A 124 1.50 8.66 0.57
CA THR A 124 2.63 8.08 1.31
C THR A 124 3.87 7.98 0.44
N LEU A 125 3.72 7.56 -0.82
CA LEU A 125 4.80 7.51 -1.81
C LEU A 125 5.38 8.90 -2.07
N LEU A 126 4.50 9.88 -2.33
CA LEU A 126 4.89 11.26 -2.59
C LEU A 126 5.66 11.85 -1.40
N ASN A 127 5.16 11.63 -0.19
CA ASN A 127 5.82 12.12 1.02
C ASN A 127 7.23 11.54 1.17
N ARG A 128 7.42 10.24 0.91
CA ARG A 128 8.73 9.60 0.98
C ARG A 128 9.71 10.07 -0.09
N LEU A 129 9.23 10.47 -1.26
CA LEU A 129 10.07 10.99 -2.33
C LEU A 129 10.38 12.48 -2.13
N LEU A 130 9.40 13.28 -1.73
CA LEU A 130 9.56 14.72 -1.59
C LEU A 130 10.29 15.13 -0.31
N TYR A 131 10.13 14.37 0.79
CA TYR A 131 10.76 14.75 2.06
C TYR A 131 12.30 14.82 1.98
N PRO A 132 13.03 13.85 1.42
CA PRO A 132 14.47 13.94 1.24
C PRO A 132 14.90 15.10 0.33
N LEU A 133 14.16 15.33 -0.77
CA LEU A 133 14.42 16.45 -1.68
C LEU A 133 14.23 17.81 -0.98
N PHE A 134 13.16 17.92 -0.21
CA PHE A 134 12.91 19.13 0.58
C PHE A 134 14.02 19.38 1.59
N MET A 135 14.44 18.35 2.32
CA MET A 135 15.57 18.47 3.28
C MET A 135 16.87 18.86 2.59
N LEU A 136 17.13 18.35 1.38
CA LEU A 136 18.29 18.75 0.58
C LEU A 136 18.21 20.23 0.19
N ILE A 137 17.07 20.72 -0.25
CA ILE A 137 16.86 22.15 -0.57
C ILE A 137 17.10 23.02 0.66
N VAL A 138 16.54 22.65 1.81
CA VAL A 138 16.76 23.35 3.07
C VAL A 138 18.24 23.37 3.45
N PHE A 139 18.93 22.25 3.31
CA PHE A 139 20.36 22.15 3.59
C PHE A 139 21.19 23.05 2.69
N VAL A 140 20.92 23.05 1.38
CA VAL A 140 21.62 23.91 0.41
C VAL A 140 21.34 25.39 0.71
N ALA A 141 20.10 25.75 1.03
CA ALA A 141 19.75 27.13 1.41
C ALA A 141 20.51 27.58 2.68
N LEU A 142 20.58 26.74 3.70
CA LEU A 142 21.32 27.02 4.93
C LEU A 142 22.82 27.11 4.68
N ALA A 143 23.38 26.22 3.85
CA ALA A 143 24.79 26.24 3.49
C ALA A 143 25.16 27.52 2.69
N SER A 144 24.30 27.90 1.73
CA SER A 144 24.44 29.17 0.98
C SER A 144 24.37 30.36 1.88
N PHE A 145 23.43 30.37 2.81
CA PHE A 145 23.30 31.44 3.80
C PHE A 145 24.56 31.54 4.69
N ALA A 146 25.03 30.40 5.20
CA ALA A 146 26.25 30.35 6.01
C ALA A 146 27.49 30.80 5.22
N TRP A 147 27.58 30.39 3.94
CA TRP A 147 28.66 30.76 3.06
C TRP A 147 28.70 32.28 2.77
N ASN A 148 27.56 32.87 2.41
CA ASN A 148 27.45 34.30 2.10
C ASN A 148 27.71 35.18 3.34
N ASN A 149 27.46 34.64 4.53
CA ASN A 149 27.67 35.31 5.78
C ASN A 149 28.93 34.81 6.49
N LYS A 150 29.85 34.16 5.75
CA LYS A 150 31.13 33.71 6.28
C LYS A 150 31.87 34.88 6.95
N ILE A 151 32.15 34.74 8.22
CA ILE A 151 32.75 35.75 9.06
C ILE A 151 34.15 36.06 8.54
N GLY A 152 34.31 37.23 7.96
CA GLY A 152 35.65 37.82 7.80
C GLY A 152 36.21 38.11 9.18
N SER A 153 37.54 38.14 9.32
CA SER A 153 38.29 38.22 10.58
C SER A 153 37.95 39.38 11.54
N LYS A 154 36.94 40.18 11.23
CA LYS A 154 36.50 41.36 12.01
C LYS A 154 35.01 41.38 12.37
N GLN A 155 34.24 40.34 12.09
CA GLN A 155 32.81 40.33 12.45
C GLN A 155 32.56 39.45 13.67
N TYR A 156 32.01 40.08 14.71
CA TYR A 156 31.57 39.36 15.91
C TYR A 156 30.36 38.46 15.57
N PHE A 157 30.35 37.28 16.17
CA PHE A 157 29.22 36.34 16.10
C PHE A 157 27.94 37.02 16.65
N LYS A 158 26.94 37.23 15.82
CA LYS A 158 25.69 37.85 16.26
C LYS A 158 24.77 36.76 16.85
N PHE A 159 24.41 36.91 18.12
CA PHE A 159 23.51 36.00 18.84
C PHE A 159 22.15 35.81 18.14
N SER A 160 21.68 36.83 17.39
CA SER A 160 20.47 36.75 16.56
C SER A 160 20.49 35.60 15.52
N TRP A 161 21.67 35.13 15.15
CA TRP A 161 21.82 34.02 14.19
C TRP A 161 21.54 32.67 14.84
N VAL A 162 21.88 32.50 16.12
CA VAL A 162 21.57 31.31 16.91
C VAL A 162 20.07 31.14 17.04
N ALA A 163 19.33 32.23 17.18
CA ALA A 163 17.88 32.22 17.25
C ALA A 163 17.23 32.08 15.86
N GLY A 164 17.82 32.68 14.81
CA GLY A 164 17.30 32.62 13.44
C GLY A 164 17.36 31.23 12.80
N PHE A 165 18.37 30.44 13.16
CA PHE A 165 18.57 29.10 12.59
C PHE A 165 17.44 28.11 12.94
N PRO A 166 17.07 27.91 14.21
CA PRO A 166 15.93 27.04 14.55
C PRO A 166 14.61 27.61 14.03
N PHE A 167 14.44 28.94 13.98
CA PHE A 167 13.25 29.53 13.39
C PHE A 167 13.12 29.21 11.89
N PHE A 168 14.22 29.25 11.14
CA PHE A 168 14.22 28.88 9.71
C PHE A 168 13.87 27.39 9.50
N ILE A 169 14.38 26.50 10.34
CA ILE A 169 14.04 25.06 10.29
C ILE A 169 12.55 24.84 10.56
N LEU A 170 12.01 25.49 11.59
CA LEU A 170 10.58 25.39 11.92
C LEU A 170 9.70 25.96 10.82
N ALA A 171 10.05 27.12 10.27
CA ALA A 171 9.31 27.76 9.18
C ALA A 171 9.33 26.87 7.91
N SER A 172 10.47 26.27 7.58
CA SER A 172 10.57 25.34 6.44
C SER A 172 9.75 24.06 6.65
N GLY A 173 9.73 23.50 7.85
CA GLY A 173 8.86 22.36 8.20
C GLY A 173 7.39 22.70 8.10
N PHE A 174 6.98 23.89 8.54
CA PHE A 174 5.62 24.38 8.39
C PHE A 174 5.22 24.55 6.93
N LEU A 175 6.08 25.13 6.11
CA LEU A 175 5.87 25.28 4.66
C LEU A 175 5.74 23.92 3.96
N TYR A 176 6.56 22.95 4.33
CA TYR A 176 6.42 21.57 3.82
C TYR A 176 5.05 20.97 4.14
N ASN A 177 4.57 21.13 5.38
CA ASN A 177 3.26 20.65 5.77
C ASN A 177 2.12 21.32 4.99
N ILE A 178 2.22 22.62 4.72
CA ILE A 178 1.25 23.34 3.86
C ILE A 178 1.23 22.74 2.47
N VAL A 179 2.39 22.53 1.84
CA VAL A 179 2.50 21.95 0.51
C VAL A 179 1.87 20.55 0.47
N MET A 180 2.18 19.71 1.44
CA MET A 180 1.59 18.36 1.53
C MET A 180 0.08 18.40 1.77
N TYR A 181 -0.41 19.36 2.52
CA TYR A 181 -1.84 19.55 2.73
C TYR A 181 -2.56 19.98 1.43
N LEU A 182 -1.96 20.88 0.67
CA LEU A 182 -2.49 21.28 -0.65
C LEU A 182 -2.53 20.10 -1.62
N PHE A 183 -1.50 19.27 -1.67
CA PHE A 183 -1.52 18.04 -2.47
C PHE A 183 -2.64 17.08 -2.04
N LYS A 184 -2.89 16.96 -0.74
CA LYS A 184 -4.00 16.14 -0.24
C LYS A 184 -5.35 16.66 -0.73
N ILE A 185 -5.57 17.98 -0.68
CA ILE A 185 -6.80 18.60 -1.18
C ILE A 185 -6.93 18.38 -2.69
N MET A 186 -5.86 18.60 -3.45
CA MET A 186 -5.88 18.38 -4.90
C MET A 186 -6.27 16.95 -5.26
N ASN A 187 -5.67 15.96 -4.62
CA ASN A 187 -6.03 14.55 -4.84
C ASN A 187 -7.49 14.25 -4.45
N TYR A 188 -8.02 14.93 -3.45
CA TYR A 188 -9.42 14.75 -3.04
C TYR A 188 -10.43 15.39 -4.00
N VAL A 189 -10.04 16.47 -4.66
CA VAL A 189 -10.91 17.21 -5.60
C VAL A 189 -10.85 16.63 -7.02
N MET A 190 -9.75 15.93 -7.38
CA MET A 190 -9.57 15.33 -8.71
C MET A 190 -10.13 13.90 -8.85
N VAL A 191 -10.59 13.30 -7.76
CA VAL A 191 -11.31 12.01 -7.72
C VAL A 191 -12.81 12.27 -7.60
#